data_92410c3e2452305d62c5128deb02cb23
#
_entry.id   92410c3e2452305d62c5128deb02cb23
#
_cell.length_a   1.000
_cell.length_b   1.000
_cell.length_c   1.000
_cell.angle_alpha   90.00
_cell.angle_beta   90.00
_cell.angle_gamma   90.00
#
_symmetry.space_group_name_H-M   'P 1'
#
loop_
_entity.id
_entity.type
_entity.pdbx_description
1 polymer ?
#
loop_
_entity_poly.entity_id
_entity_poly.type
_entity_poly.pdbx_seq_one_letter_code
_entity_poly.pdbx_strand_id
1 'polypeptide(L)'
;MVEMLTPAFAGRGMALEPIDWRAPFATFNGFAAALIGTPWDYFDRAAEFLERLDALVAAGVRLLNTPEVVRWNIEKTYLRDLERCGAPTIPTIWLDDAGQAAVVTALDGFGTASVVVKRQVGGGALGQQRFGLDDLPPEDWRMGHPAMIQPFLPAIVEEGEISLIYIDGAFSHALRKRAADGDYRIQSLFGGREENFAPSPQELSQAEAVLAGCPFPAPPYARIDMVRLPSRQLAVMEVELIEPYLYPDQGPELGERLAAAVRKRLG
;
A
#
# COMPACT_ATOMS: atom_id res chain seq x y z
N MET A 1 10.18 -11.89 6.14
CA MET A 1 9.92 -12.01 4.68
C MET A 1 11.17 -12.46 3.91
N VAL A 2 12.34 -11.81 4.04
CA VAL A 2 13.56 -12.21 3.30
C VAL A 2 13.90 -13.69 3.51
N GLU A 3 13.96 -14.16 4.75
CA GLU A 3 14.27 -15.56 5.06
C GLU A 3 13.32 -16.56 4.38
N MET A 4 12.05 -16.21 4.24
CA MET A 4 11.05 -17.05 3.58
C MET A 4 11.19 -17.06 2.04
N LEU A 5 11.71 -15.99 1.45
CA LEU A 5 11.93 -15.88 0.01
C LEU A 5 13.27 -16.49 -0.43
N THR A 6 14.27 -16.48 0.45
CA THR A 6 15.65 -16.91 0.13
C THR A 6 15.75 -18.29 -0.53
N PRO A 7 15.03 -19.35 -0.07
CA PRO A 7 15.11 -20.66 -0.71
C PRO A 7 14.65 -20.65 -2.18
N ALA A 8 13.57 -19.95 -2.49
CA ALA A 8 13.04 -19.87 -3.85
C ALA A 8 13.97 -19.10 -4.81
N PHE A 9 14.63 -18.04 -4.31
CA PHE A 9 15.63 -17.31 -5.07
C PHE A 9 16.87 -18.17 -5.31
N ALA A 10 17.37 -18.88 -4.28
CA ALA A 10 18.48 -19.81 -4.40
C ALA A 10 18.21 -20.95 -5.40
N GLY A 11 16.98 -21.50 -5.41
CA GLY A 11 16.55 -22.51 -6.39
C GLY A 11 16.60 -22.03 -7.85
N ARG A 12 16.65 -20.71 -8.07
CA ARG A 12 16.80 -20.09 -9.38
C ARG A 12 18.18 -19.49 -9.64
N GLY A 13 19.16 -19.85 -8.81
CA GLY A 13 20.55 -19.39 -8.92
C GLY A 13 20.76 -17.90 -8.57
N MET A 14 19.91 -17.35 -7.71
CA MET A 14 20.00 -15.97 -7.24
C MET A 14 20.22 -15.96 -5.72
N ALA A 15 21.18 -15.13 -5.26
CA ALA A 15 21.30 -14.78 -3.84
C ALA A 15 20.37 -13.59 -3.53
N LEU A 16 19.76 -13.60 -2.37
CA LEU A 16 18.92 -12.52 -1.85
C LEU A 16 19.53 -12.00 -0.54
N GLU A 17 19.94 -10.74 -0.54
CA GLU A 17 20.57 -10.10 0.62
C GLU A 17 19.81 -8.82 1.01
N PRO A 18 19.41 -8.66 2.27
CA PRO A 18 18.80 -7.42 2.74
C PRO A 18 19.86 -6.32 2.88
N ILE A 19 19.60 -5.15 2.29
CA ILE A 19 20.47 -3.98 2.35
C ILE A 19 19.62 -2.78 2.77
N ASP A 20 20.10 -2.00 3.75
CA ASP A 20 19.50 -0.72 4.11
C ASP A 20 19.60 0.23 2.90
N TRP A 21 18.53 0.90 2.56
CA TRP A 21 18.49 1.81 1.42
C TRP A 21 19.48 3.00 1.57
N ARG A 22 19.90 3.32 2.79
CA ARG A 22 20.91 4.34 3.12
C ARG A 22 22.34 3.83 3.11
N ALA A 23 22.55 2.52 2.91
CA ALA A 23 23.88 1.93 2.88
C ALA A 23 24.79 2.61 1.83
N PRO A 24 26.12 2.66 2.02
CA PRO A 24 27.04 3.21 1.02
C PRO A 24 26.80 2.60 -0.37
N PHE A 25 26.98 3.40 -1.44
CA PHE A 25 26.78 2.93 -2.84
C PHE A 25 27.57 1.66 -3.15
N ALA A 26 28.80 1.55 -2.60
CA ALA A 26 29.64 0.38 -2.79
C ALA A 26 29.01 -0.93 -2.29
N THR A 27 28.09 -0.87 -1.35
CA THR A 27 27.35 -2.04 -0.85
C THR A 27 26.47 -2.67 -1.92
N PHE A 28 26.04 -1.88 -2.92
CA PHE A 28 25.20 -2.36 -4.03
C PHE A 28 26.04 -2.93 -5.19
N ASN A 29 27.37 -2.82 -5.14
CA ASN A 29 28.23 -3.34 -6.18
C ASN A 29 28.20 -4.89 -6.22
N GLY A 30 28.15 -5.44 -7.42
CA GLY A 30 28.13 -6.89 -7.61
C GLY A 30 26.74 -7.53 -7.58
N PHE A 31 25.69 -6.79 -7.21
CA PHE A 31 24.32 -7.27 -7.35
C PHE A 31 23.77 -7.00 -8.75
N ALA A 32 23.03 -7.96 -9.28
CA ALA A 32 22.41 -7.83 -10.60
C ALA A 32 21.26 -6.81 -10.62
N ALA A 33 20.57 -6.65 -9.49
CA ALA A 33 19.53 -5.65 -9.28
C ALA A 33 19.27 -5.49 -7.77
N ALA A 34 18.60 -4.40 -7.40
CA ALA A 34 17.99 -4.22 -6.09
C ALA A 34 16.46 -4.20 -6.24
N LEU A 35 15.79 -5.04 -5.47
CA LEU A 35 14.33 -5.05 -5.34
C LEU A 35 13.95 -4.23 -4.10
N ILE A 36 13.10 -3.22 -4.27
CA ILE A 36 12.58 -2.48 -3.12
C ILE A 36 11.72 -3.44 -2.31
N GLY A 37 12.02 -3.57 -1.03
CA GLY A 37 11.42 -4.56 -0.14
C GLY A 37 10.49 -3.93 0.89
N THR A 38 10.99 -3.67 2.08
CA THR A 38 10.21 -3.17 3.21
C THR A 38 10.89 -1.98 3.90
N PRO A 39 11.12 -0.85 3.18
CA PRO A 39 11.75 0.35 3.75
C PRO A 39 10.72 1.15 4.58
N TRP A 40 10.18 0.57 5.65
CA TRP A 40 9.08 1.15 6.45
C TRP A 40 9.44 2.43 7.21
N ASP A 41 10.63 2.96 7.04
CA ASP A 41 11.13 4.17 7.68
C ASP A 41 11.20 5.40 6.74
N TYR A 42 10.76 5.28 5.49
CA TYR A 42 10.82 6.38 4.53
C TYR A 42 9.75 7.45 4.73
N PHE A 43 8.65 7.15 5.44
CA PHE A 43 7.46 8.01 5.51
C PHE A 43 7.74 9.45 5.96
N ASP A 44 8.67 9.63 6.92
CA ASP A 44 9.07 10.96 7.39
C ASP A 44 10.29 11.51 6.64
N ARG A 45 10.80 10.77 5.63
CA ARG A 45 11.98 11.08 4.82
C ARG A 45 11.74 10.83 3.33
N ALA A 46 10.51 11.05 2.87
CA ALA A 46 10.10 10.70 1.51
C ALA A 46 10.97 11.34 0.42
N ALA A 47 11.33 12.62 0.59
CA ALA A 47 12.23 13.33 -0.33
C ALA A 47 13.62 12.69 -0.35
N GLU A 48 14.23 12.43 0.82
CA GLU A 48 15.54 11.77 0.94
C GLU A 48 15.52 10.38 0.28
N PHE A 49 14.44 9.62 0.50
CA PHE A 49 14.27 8.31 -0.11
C PHE A 49 14.25 8.39 -1.64
N LEU A 50 13.46 9.30 -2.22
CA LEU A 50 13.40 9.50 -3.67
C LEU A 50 14.74 9.94 -4.25
N GLU A 51 15.40 10.93 -3.64
CA GLU A 51 16.74 11.37 -4.05
C GLU A 51 17.75 10.21 -4.01
N ARG A 52 17.64 9.36 -2.98
CA ARG A 52 18.51 8.20 -2.84
C ARG A 52 18.29 7.17 -3.96
N LEU A 53 17.04 6.89 -4.33
CA LEU A 53 16.72 5.97 -5.42
C LEU A 53 17.27 6.50 -6.75
N ASP A 54 17.13 7.80 -7.02
CA ASP A 54 17.72 8.42 -8.23
C ASP A 54 19.23 8.30 -8.24
N ALA A 55 19.88 8.57 -7.12
CA ALA A 55 21.33 8.47 -6.99
C ALA A 55 21.83 7.02 -7.17
N LEU A 56 21.09 6.01 -6.69
CA LEU A 56 21.38 4.60 -6.94
C LEU A 56 21.30 4.26 -8.42
N VAL A 57 20.25 4.71 -9.11
CA VAL A 57 20.12 4.51 -10.57
C VAL A 57 21.24 5.23 -11.31
N ALA A 58 21.58 6.46 -10.96
CA ALA A 58 22.68 7.21 -11.55
C ALA A 58 24.05 6.53 -11.33
N ALA A 59 24.20 5.80 -10.22
CA ALA A 59 25.38 4.97 -9.93
C ALA A 59 25.37 3.60 -10.64
N GLY A 60 24.35 3.32 -11.48
CA GLY A 60 24.26 2.09 -12.27
C GLY A 60 23.53 0.93 -11.56
N VAL A 61 22.93 1.15 -10.41
CA VAL A 61 22.13 0.14 -9.73
C VAL A 61 20.80 -0.05 -10.48
N ARG A 62 20.49 -1.27 -10.87
CA ARG A 62 19.20 -1.62 -11.49
C ARG A 62 18.14 -1.78 -10.40
N LEU A 63 17.24 -0.83 -10.28
CA LEU A 63 16.12 -0.92 -9.34
C LEU A 63 14.93 -1.65 -9.98
N LEU A 64 14.37 -2.60 -9.24
CA LEU A 64 13.07 -3.22 -9.53
C LEU A 64 12.03 -2.56 -8.60
N ASN A 65 10.92 -2.10 -9.15
CA ASN A 65 10.10 -0.98 -8.75
C ASN A 65 10.91 0.32 -8.91
N THR A 66 10.86 0.85 -10.12
CA THR A 66 11.71 1.99 -10.52
C THR A 66 11.37 3.26 -9.72
N PRO A 67 12.26 4.26 -9.68
CA PRO A 67 11.95 5.54 -9.05
C PRO A 67 10.66 6.20 -9.57
N GLU A 68 10.29 5.95 -10.83
CA GLU A 68 9.03 6.41 -11.41
C GLU A 68 7.81 5.78 -10.70
N VAL A 69 7.82 4.46 -10.50
CA VAL A 69 6.78 3.72 -9.76
C VAL A 69 6.69 4.26 -8.33
N VAL A 70 7.84 4.43 -7.67
CA VAL A 70 7.89 4.93 -6.30
C VAL A 70 7.35 6.36 -6.20
N ARG A 71 7.74 7.28 -7.11
CA ARG A 71 7.23 8.67 -7.11
C ARG A 71 5.72 8.73 -7.27
N TRP A 72 5.16 7.90 -8.11
CA TRP A 72 3.72 7.85 -8.30
C TRP A 72 3.02 7.29 -7.06
N ASN A 73 3.59 6.29 -6.40
CA ASN A 73 2.92 5.56 -5.33
C ASN A 73 3.17 6.14 -3.92
N ILE A 74 4.25 6.91 -3.72
CA ILE A 74 4.67 7.40 -2.39
C ILE A 74 3.64 8.33 -1.73
N GLU A 75 2.87 9.04 -2.52
CA GLU A 75 1.81 9.93 -2.06
C GLU A 75 0.45 9.40 -2.53
N LYS A 76 -0.49 9.21 -1.62
CA LYS A 76 -1.81 8.60 -1.89
C LYS A 76 -2.67 9.36 -2.91
N THR A 77 -2.21 10.52 -3.38
CA THR A 77 -2.86 11.27 -4.48
C THR A 77 -2.98 10.47 -5.77
N TYR A 78 -2.24 9.37 -5.95
CA TYR A 78 -2.42 8.42 -7.04
C TYR A 78 -3.84 7.82 -7.09
N LEU A 79 -4.57 7.82 -5.98
CA LEU A 79 -5.98 7.39 -5.97
C LEU A 79 -6.87 8.26 -6.88
N ARG A 80 -6.50 9.54 -7.09
CA ARG A 80 -7.18 10.41 -8.07
C ARG A 80 -6.98 9.93 -9.51
N ASP A 81 -5.79 9.41 -9.81
CA ASP A 81 -5.48 8.88 -11.14
C ASP A 81 -6.25 7.59 -11.39
N LEU A 82 -6.30 6.71 -10.39
CA LEU A 82 -7.09 5.49 -10.44
C LEU A 82 -8.58 5.77 -10.62
N GLU A 83 -9.12 6.76 -9.89
CA GLU A 83 -10.52 7.20 -10.04
C GLU A 83 -10.80 7.69 -11.47
N ARG A 84 -9.91 8.52 -12.06
CA ARG A 84 -10.04 8.98 -13.45
C ARG A 84 -10.00 7.83 -14.46
N CYS A 85 -9.30 6.75 -14.15
CA CYS A 85 -9.28 5.52 -14.94
C CYS A 85 -10.50 4.61 -14.70
N GLY A 86 -11.43 5.02 -13.83
CA GLY A 86 -12.68 4.29 -13.54
C GLY A 86 -12.55 3.22 -12.47
N ALA A 87 -11.42 3.14 -11.74
CA ALA A 87 -11.33 2.26 -10.58
C ALA A 87 -12.26 2.78 -9.47
N PRO A 88 -13.02 1.90 -8.78
CA PRO A 88 -13.84 2.30 -7.67
C PRO A 88 -12.97 2.72 -6.49
N THR A 89 -13.05 4.00 -6.10
CA THR A 89 -12.32 4.59 -4.97
C THR A 89 -13.28 4.99 -3.86
N ILE A 90 -12.74 5.24 -2.67
CA ILE A 90 -13.49 5.84 -1.57
C ILE A 90 -13.53 7.35 -1.80
N PRO A 91 -14.69 8.02 -1.70
CA PRO A 91 -14.76 9.47 -1.78
C PRO A 91 -13.76 10.14 -0.84
N THR A 92 -12.97 11.07 -1.35
CA THR A 92 -11.83 11.63 -0.61
C THR A 92 -11.74 13.14 -0.76
N ILE A 93 -11.59 13.85 0.35
CA ILE A 93 -11.21 15.27 0.40
C ILE A 93 -9.71 15.35 0.64
N TRP A 94 -9.02 16.10 -0.21
CA TRP A 94 -7.57 16.27 -0.20
C TRP A 94 -7.20 17.65 0.30
N LEU A 95 -6.26 17.74 1.25
CA LEU A 95 -5.91 18.97 1.95
C LEU A 95 -4.39 19.04 2.16
N ASP A 96 -3.84 20.24 2.16
CA ASP A 96 -2.44 20.48 2.56
C ASP A 96 -2.25 20.25 4.06
N ASP A 97 -3.29 20.53 4.85
CA ASP A 97 -3.39 20.19 6.27
C ASP A 97 -4.86 20.06 6.67
N ALA A 98 -5.17 19.17 7.61
CA ALA A 98 -6.52 18.99 8.14
C ALA A 98 -6.63 19.58 9.55
N GLY A 99 -7.73 20.30 9.80
CA GLY A 99 -8.14 20.77 11.11
C GLY A 99 -9.60 20.48 11.40
N GLN A 100 -10.10 20.91 12.56
CA GLN A 100 -11.49 20.66 12.99
C GLN A 100 -12.51 21.10 11.92
N ALA A 101 -12.37 22.31 11.37
CA ALA A 101 -13.31 22.82 10.35
C ALA A 101 -13.40 21.91 9.11
N ALA A 102 -12.27 21.33 8.68
CA ALA A 102 -12.24 20.41 7.56
C ALA A 102 -12.95 19.09 7.92
N VAL A 103 -12.79 18.60 9.15
CA VAL A 103 -13.50 17.41 9.65
C VAL A 103 -15.00 17.65 9.64
N VAL A 104 -15.49 18.80 10.17
CA VAL A 104 -16.91 19.15 10.19
C VAL A 104 -17.47 19.24 8.76
N THR A 105 -16.74 19.92 7.86
CA THR A 105 -17.13 20.03 6.44
C THR A 105 -17.20 18.65 5.77
N ALA A 106 -16.29 17.74 6.09
CA ALA A 106 -16.28 16.39 5.53
C ALA A 106 -17.43 15.53 6.07
N LEU A 107 -17.76 15.62 7.35
CA LEU A 107 -18.91 14.93 7.95
C LEU A 107 -20.22 15.35 7.25
N ASP A 108 -20.41 16.65 7.06
CA ASP A 108 -21.59 17.20 6.36
C ASP A 108 -21.59 16.80 4.88
N GLY A 109 -20.46 17.03 4.19
CA GLY A 109 -20.35 16.79 2.74
C GLY A 109 -20.51 15.32 2.34
N PHE A 110 -20.06 14.39 3.17
CA PHE A 110 -20.27 12.95 2.95
C PHE A 110 -21.60 12.44 3.51
N GLY A 111 -22.29 13.22 4.33
CA GLY A 111 -23.52 12.78 5.01
C GLY A 111 -23.28 11.58 5.93
N THR A 112 -22.16 11.53 6.62
CA THR A 112 -21.74 10.38 7.45
C THR A 112 -21.59 10.77 8.91
N ALA A 113 -21.79 9.81 9.82
CA ALA A 113 -21.61 10.01 11.25
C ALA A 113 -20.13 10.06 11.66
N SER A 114 -19.20 9.55 10.84
CA SER A 114 -17.78 9.61 11.16
C SER A 114 -16.90 9.56 9.91
N VAL A 115 -15.73 10.17 10.03
CA VAL A 115 -14.69 10.24 8.98
C VAL A 115 -13.35 9.75 9.52
N VAL A 116 -12.47 9.38 8.63
CA VAL A 116 -11.07 9.03 8.93
C VAL A 116 -10.17 10.05 8.25
N VAL A 117 -9.29 10.66 9.03
CA VAL A 117 -8.22 11.55 8.55
C VAL A 117 -6.93 10.76 8.50
N LYS A 118 -6.23 10.83 7.36
CA LYS A 118 -4.99 10.10 7.09
C LYS A 118 -3.95 11.03 6.51
N ARG A 119 -2.67 10.73 6.71
CA ARG A 119 -1.57 11.36 5.97
C ARG A 119 -1.60 10.91 4.50
N GLN A 120 -1.24 11.80 3.57
CA GLN A 120 -1.07 11.45 2.15
C GLN A 120 0.17 10.58 1.94
N VAL A 121 1.25 10.83 2.70
CA VAL A 121 2.44 9.97 2.76
C VAL A 121 2.44 9.24 4.09
N GLY A 122 2.44 7.91 4.07
CA GLY A 122 2.44 7.08 5.28
C GLY A 122 1.87 5.69 5.03
N GLY A 123 2.18 4.78 5.94
CA GLY A 123 1.71 3.39 5.96
C GLY A 123 1.37 2.93 7.37
N GLY A 124 0.85 1.70 7.53
CA GLY A 124 0.61 1.08 8.83
C GLY A 124 -0.36 1.84 9.75
N ALA A 125 -1.27 2.65 9.23
CA ALA A 125 -2.17 3.54 9.96
C ALA A 125 -1.45 4.62 10.80
N LEU A 126 -0.20 4.96 10.47
CA LEU A 126 0.56 5.99 11.18
C LEU A 126 -0.15 7.35 11.10
N GLY A 127 -0.47 7.93 12.29
CA GLY A 127 -1.14 9.21 12.39
C GLY A 127 -2.60 9.23 11.91
N GLN A 128 -3.18 8.06 11.56
CA GLN A 128 -4.59 7.96 11.21
C GLN A 128 -5.48 8.23 12.43
N GLN A 129 -6.50 9.07 12.26
CA GLN A 129 -7.46 9.38 13.31
C GLN A 129 -8.89 9.30 12.76
N ARG A 130 -9.80 8.80 13.59
CA ARG A 130 -11.24 8.76 13.31
C ARG A 130 -11.94 9.80 14.17
N PHE A 131 -12.81 10.59 13.54
CA PHE A 131 -13.63 11.60 14.22
C PHE A 131 -15.10 11.40 13.87
N GLY A 132 -15.97 11.74 14.81
CA GLY A 132 -17.41 11.72 14.64
C GLY A 132 -18.04 13.03 15.09
N LEU A 133 -19.37 13.16 14.92
CA LEU A 133 -20.12 14.36 15.35
C LEU A 133 -20.02 14.60 16.88
N ASP A 134 -19.97 13.50 17.65
CA ASP A 134 -19.87 13.57 19.11
C ASP A 134 -18.42 13.52 19.62
N ASP A 135 -17.45 13.38 18.73
CA ASP A 135 -16.01 13.27 19.03
C ASP A 135 -15.20 14.03 17.96
N LEU A 136 -15.40 15.35 17.94
CA LEU A 136 -14.63 16.24 17.07
C LEU A 136 -13.23 16.48 17.66
N PRO A 137 -12.20 16.71 16.80
CA PRO A 137 -10.90 17.12 17.31
C PRO A 137 -10.99 18.49 17.98
N PRO A 138 -10.05 18.85 18.88
CA PRO A 138 -9.92 20.21 19.41
C PRO A 138 -9.84 21.29 18.31
N GLU A 139 -10.27 22.52 18.58
CA GLU A 139 -10.27 23.61 17.60
C GLU A 139 -8.87 23.92 17.04
N ASP A 140 -7.85 23.77 17.87
CA ASP A 140 -6.44 23.97 17.54
C ASP A 140 -5.77 22.73 16.95
N TRP A 141 -6.47 21.60 16.91
CA TRP A 141 -5.91 20.38 16.30
C TRP A 141 -5.57 20.58 14.84
N ARG A 142 -4.40 20.07 14.44
CA ARG A 142 -3.95 19.99 13.06
C ARG A 142 -3.29 18.64 12.82
N MET A 143 -3.46 18.13 11.60
CA MET A 143 -2.73 16.94 11.15
C MET A 143 -1.23 17.19 11.05
N GLY A 144 -0.84 18.40 10.69
CA GLY A 144 0.53 18.84 10.55
C GLY A 144 1.25 18.25 9.32
N HIS A 145 0.48 17.65 8.41
CA HIS A 145 0.96 17.03 7.17
C HIS A 145 -0.12 17.12 6.09
N PRO A 146 0.25 17.02 4.80
CA PRO A 146 -0.73 16.79 3.74
C PRO A 146 -1.65 15.61 4.09
N ALA A 147 -2.95 15.88 4.08
CA ALA A 147 -3.96 15.00 4.62
C ALA A 147 -5.02 14.61 3.59
N MET A 148 -5.66 13.49 3.84
CA MET A 148 -6.87 13.05 3.14
C MET A 148 -7.96 12.71 4.16
N ILE A 149 -9.21 13.08 3.87
CA ILE A 149 -10.37 12.75 4.69
C ILE A 149 -11.30 11.85 3.87
N GLN A 150 -11.70 10.73 4.46
CA GLN A 150 -12.62 9.75 3.86
C GLN A 150 -13.77 9.45 4.82
N PRO A 151 -14.98 9.11 4.33
CA PRO A 151 -16.01 8.58 5.21
C PRO A 151 -15.50 7.29 5.86
N PHE A 152 -15.83 7.10 7.14
CA PHE A 152 -15.59 5.81 7.79
C PHE A 152 -16.56 4.77 7.23
N LEU A 153 -16.03 3.67 6.73
CA LEU A 153 -16.82 2.58 6.18
C LEU A 153 -16.99 1.48 7.23
N PRO A 154 -18.21 1.24 7.75
CA PRO A 154 -18.44 0.18 8.75
C PRO A 154 -17.95 -1.21 8.30
N ALA A 155 -17.97 -1.48 7.00
CA ALA A 155 -17.48 -2.72 6.42
C ALA A 155 -16.02 -3.07 6.82
N ILE A 156 -15.21 -2.06 7.19
CA ILE A 156 -13.83 -2.33 7.67
C ILE A 156 -13.83 -3.12 9.00
N VAL A 157 -14.83 -2.88 9.84
CA VAL A 157 -15.01 -3.61 11.11
C VAL A 157 -15.84 -4.87 10.91
N GLU A 158 -16.92 -4.78 10.14
CA GLU A 158 -17.87 -5.88 9.93
C GLU A 158 -17.33 -7.01 9.06
N GLU A 159 -16.68 -6.66 7.96
CA GLU A 159 -16.15 -7.60 6.98
C GLU A 159 -14.62 -7.67 6.96
N GLY A 160 -13.96 -6.55 7.21
CA GLY A 160 -12.51 -6.40 7.16
C GLY A 160 -12.02 -5.78 5.84
N GLU A 161 -10.71 -5.60 5.75
CA GLU A 161 -9.99 -5.22 4.54
C GLU A 161 -9.59 -6.46 3.75
N ILE A 162 -9.78 -6.42 2.44
CA ILE A 162 -9.36 -7.47 1.52
C ILE A 162 -8.06 -7.01 0.84
N SER A 163 -6.98 -7.77 1.05
CA SER A 163 -5.70 -7.56 0.39
C SER A 163 -5.53 -8.58 -0.72
N LEU A 164 -5.29 -8.11 -1.95
CA LEU A 164 -5.02 -8.95 -3.11
C LEU A 164 -3.56 -8.73 -3.54
N ILE A 165 -2.80 -9.82 -3.61
CA ILE A 165 -1.39 -9.81 -3.96
C ILE A 165 -1.22 -10.23 -5.41
N TYR A 166 -0.47 -9.43 -6.16
CA TYR A 166 -0.12 -9.66 -7.55
C TYR A 166 1.40 -9.75 -7.71
N ILE A 167 1.84 -10.70 -8.52
CA ILE A 167 3.24 -10.89 -8.87
C ILE A 167 3.36 -10.84 -10.38
N ASP A 168 4.20 -9.95 -10.90
CA ASP A 168 4.37 -9.70 -12.35
C ASP A 168 3.03 -9.44 -13.08
N GLY A 169 2.10 -8.77 -12.40
CA GLY A 169 0.76 -8.46 -12.90
C GLY A 169 -0.26 -9.59 -12.81
N ALA A 170 0.15 -10.79 -12.39
CA ALA A 170 -0.75 -11.93 -12.23
C ALA A 170 -1.19 -12.10 -10.76
N PHE A 171 -2.48 -12.40 -10.55
CA PHE A 171 -3.00 -12.69 -9.21
C PHE A 171 -2.24 -13.87 -8.57
N SER A 172 -1.81 -13.68 -7.34
CA SER A 172 -1.10 -14.69 -6.54
C SER A 172 -2.00 -15.29 -5.47
N HIS A 173 -2.43 -14.49 -4.53
CA HIS A 173 -3.28 -14.89 -3.40
C HIS A 173 -3.97 -13.67 -2.81
N ALA A 174 -4.92 -13.93 -1.93
CA ALA A 174 -5.61 -12.88 -1.18
C ALA A 174 -5.85 -13.28 0.26
N LEU A 175 -5.99 -12.28 1.10
CA LEU A 175 -6.32 -12.44 2.51
C LEU A 175 -7.32 -11.35 2.92
N ARG A 176 -7.96 -11.61 4.05
CA ARG A 176 -8.81 -10.65 4.74
C ARG A 176 -8.16 -10.29 6.07
N LYS A 177 -8.06 -9.00 6.35
CA LYS A 177 -7.58 -8.47 7.62
C LYS A 177 -8.77 -7.99 8.44
N ARG A 178 -8.88 -8.49 9.66
CA ARG A 178 -9.92 -8.07 10.60
C ARG A 178 -9.31 -7.33 11.76
N ALA A 179 -9.97 -6.26 12.20
CA ALA A 179 -9.59 -5.57 13.42
C ALA A 179 -9.79 -6.45 14.65
N ALA A 180 -9.05 -6.14 15.72
CA ALA A 180 -9.35 -6.69 17.04
C ALA A 180 -10.67 -6.13 17.56
N ASP A 181 -11.31 -6.85 18.49
CA ASP A 181 -12.55 -6.40 19.12
C ASP A 181 -12.36 -5.03 19.78
N GLY A 182 -13.20 -4.07 19.39
CA GLY A 182 -13.16 -2.70 19.90
C GLY A 182 -12.19 -1.75 19.18
N ASP A 183 -11.46 -2.22 18.17
CA ASP A 183 -10.62 -1.38 17.29
C ASP A 183 -11.17 -1.40 15.84
N TYR A 184 -10.78 -0.42 15.05
CA TYR A 184 -11.04 -0.38 13.61
C TYR A 184 -9.74 -0.53 12.77
N ARG A 185 -8.58 -0.47 13.44
CA ARG A 185 -7.28 -0.65 12.80
C ARG A 185 -7.01 -2.15 12.65
N ILE A 186 -6.71 -2.53 11.43
CA ILE A 186 -6.62 -3.94 11.02
C ILE A 186 -5.19 -4.51 11.07
N GLN A 187 -4.20 -3.66 11.33
CA GLN A 187 -2.80 -4.07 11.35
C GLN A 187 -2.53 -4.99 12.55
N SER A 188 -1.68 -6.00 12.35
CA SER A 188 -1.30 -6.97 13.38
C SER A 188 -0.70 -6.32 14.63
N LEU A 189 -0.02 -5.15 14.48
CA LEU A 189 0.47 -4.33 15.60
C LEU A 189 -0.64 -3.92 16.58
N PHE A 190 -1.88 -3.80 16.10
CA PHE A 190 -3.06 -3.47 16.90
C PHE A 190 -3.92 -4.70 17.21
N GLY A 191 -3.36 -5.91 17.08
CA GLY A 191 -4.06 -7.16 17.35
C GLY A 191 -4.96 -7.65 16.22
N GLY A 192 -4.84 -7.06 15.03
CA GLY A 192 -5.55 -7.50 13.83
C GLY A 192 -5.21 -8.96 13.48
N ARG A 193 -6.15 -9.63 12.82
CA ARG A 193 -6.04 -11.02 12.38
C ARG A 193 -6.12 -11.12 10.88
N GLU A 194 -5.37 -12.05 10.34
CA GLU A 194 -5.28 -12.34 8.91
C GLU A 194 -5.87 -13.72 8.64
N GLU A 195 -6.78 -13.81 7.69
CA GLU A 195 -7.39 -15.06 7.27
C GLU A 195 -7.32 -15.21 5.75
N ASN A 196 -7.20 -16.44 5.26
CA ASN A 196 -7.24 -16.71 3.83
C ASN A 196 -8.56 -16.22 3.24
N PHE A 197 -8.50 -15.59 2.07
CA PHE A 197 -9.66 -15.11 1.35
C PHE A 197 -9.63 -15.63 -0.09
N ALA A 198 -10.76 -16.15 -0.55
CA ALA A 198 -10.94 -16.56 -1.95
C ALA A 198 -11.84 -15.52 -2.65
N PRO A 199 -11.24 -14.58 -3.43
CA PRO A 199 -12.02 -13.57 -4.11
C PRO A 199 -12.88 -14.18 -5.21
N SER A 200 -14.10 -13.67 -5.37
CA SER A 200 -14.96 -13.99 -6.50
C SER A 200 -14.38 -13.46 -7.82
N PRO A 201 -14.79 -13.96 -8.98
CA PRO A 201 -14.37 -13.43 -10.28
C PRO A 201 -14.63 -11.92 -10.42
N GLN A 202 -15.73 -11.41 -9.85
CA GLN A 202 -16.05 -9.98 -9.86
C GLN A 202 -15.06 -9.16 -9.02
N GLU A 203 -14.69 -9.64 -7.83
CA GLU A 203 -13.73 -8.96 -6.95
C GLU A 203 -12.32 -8.96 -7.57
N LEU A 204 -11.92 -10.06 -8.23
CA LEU A 204 -10.68 -10.11 -9.01
C LEU A 204 -10.69 -9.08 -10.14
N SER A 205 -11.77 -9.02 -10.91
CA SER A 205 -11.91 -8.06 -12.02
C SER A 205 -11.84 -6.60 -11.53
N GLN A 206 -12.39 -6.30 -10.34
CA GLN A 206 -12.29 -4.98 -9.73
C GLN A 206 -10.85 -4.63 -9.34
N ALA A 207 -10.11 -5.57 -8.77
CA ALA A 207 -8.69 -5.35 -8.42
C ALA A 207 -7.79 -5.27 -9.67
N GLU A 208 -8.07 -6.08 -10.71
CA GLU A 208 -7.35 -6.00 -11.99
C GLU A 208 -7.56 -4.65 -12.69
N ALA A 209 -8.76 -4.07 -12.58
CA ALA A 209 -9.03 -2.73 -13.08
C ALA A 209 -8.18 -1.66 -12.38
N VAL A 210 -7.90 -1.83 -11.07
CA VAL A 210 -6.97 -0.94 -10.34
C VAL A 210 -5.55 -1.05 -10.90
N LEU A 211 -5.03 -2.27 -11.12
CA LEU A 211 -3.71 -2.47 -11.71
C LEU A 211 -3.62 -1.91 -13.14
N ALA A 212 -4.67 -2.08 -13.94
CA ALA A 212 -4.72 -1.55 -15.30
C ALA A 212 -4.75 -0.02 -15.33
N GLY A 213 -5.19 0.64 -14.26
CA GLY A 213 -5.15 2.09 -14.09
C GLY A 213 -3.76 2.65 -13.70
N CYS A 214 -2.78 1.81 -13.37
CA CYS A 214 -1.42 2.26 -13.11
C CYS A 214 -0.73 2.69 -14.41
N PRO A 215 0.00 3.84 -14.42
CA PRO A 215 0.55 4.42 -15.65
C PRO A 215 1.87 3.78 -16.12
N PHE A 216 2.22 2.60 -15.64
CA PHE A 216 3.47 1.89 -15.94
C PHE A 216 3.20 0.38 -16.08
N PRO A 217 4.12 -0.36 -16.73
CA PRO A 217 4.03 -1.82 -16.81
C PRO A 217 3.99 -2.46 -15.42
N ALA A 218 3.35 -3.63 -15.32
CA ALA A 218 3.21 -4.35 -14.06
C ALA A 218 4.55 -4.48 -13.31
N PRO A 219 4.62 -4.00 -12.05
CA PRO A 219 5.81 -4.13 -11.22
C PRO A 219 6.05 -5.59 -10.80
N PRO A 220 7.22 -5.92 -10.24
CA PRO A 220 7.50 -7.28 -9.74
C PRO A 220 6.45 -7.81 -8.78
N TYR A 221 5.91 -6.93 -7.95
CA TYR A 221 4.82 -7.21 -7.00
C TYR A 221 3.91 -5.99 -6.86
N ALA A 222 2.69 -6.23 -6.46
CA ALA A 222 1.75 -5.22 -5.99
C ALA A 222 0.84 -5.82 -4.93
N ARG A 223 0.44 -5.03 -3.93
CA ARG A 223 -0.67 -5.32 -3.03
C ARG A 223 -1.75 -4.27 -3.22
N ILE A 224 -2.98 -4.73 -3.43
CA ILE A 224 -4.15 -3.86 -3.54
C ILE A 224 -5.02 -4.12 -2.32
N ASP A 225 -5.16 -3.12 -1.49
CA ASP A 225 -6.00 -3.15 -0.30
C ASP A 225 -7.36 -2.52 -0.62
N MET A 226 -8.42 -3.28 -0.41
CA MET A 226 -9.79 -2.92 -0.80
C MET A 226 -10.77 -3.12 0.36
N VAL A 227 -11.84 -2.33 0.34
CA VAL A 227 -12.95 -2.42 1.28
C VAL A 227 -14.28 -2.45 0.53
N ARG A 228 -15.29 -3.09 1.12
CA ARG A 228 -16.61 -3.16 0.53
C ARG A 228 -17.41 -1.89 0.78
N LEU A 229 -17.90 -1.30 -0.29
CA LEU A 229 -18.82 -0.16 -0.24
C LEU A 229 -20.25 -0.63 0.08
N PRO A 230 -21.16 0.28 0.49
CA PRO A 230 -22.59 -0.02 0.63
C PRO A 230 -23.22 -0.57 -0.67
N SER A 231 -22.69 -0.20 -1.82
CA SER A 231 -23.09 -0.74 -3.14
C SER A 231 -22.71 -2.21 -3.38
N ARG A 232 -22.00 -2.84 -2.44
CA ARG A 232 -21.42 -4.19 -2.51
C ARG A 232 -20.21 -4.31 -3.43
N GLN A 233 -19.78 -3.25 -4.08
CA GLN A 233 -18.53 -3.21 -4.85
C GLN A 233 -17.33 -3.08 -3.90
N LEU A 234 -16.17 -3.63 -4.29
CA LEU A 234 -14.92 -3.31 -3.64
C LEU A 234 -14.39 -1.97 -4.15
N ALA A 235 -13.96 -1.12 -3.23
CA ALA A 235 -13.25 0.12 -3.54
C ALA A 235 -11.81 0.03 -3.05
N VAL A 236 -10.89 0.57 -3.83
CA VAL A 236 -9.48 0.63 -3.45
C VAL A 236 -9.29 1.61 -2.30
N MET A 237 -8.65 1.13 -1.25
CA MET A 237 -8.18 1.92 -0.12
C MET A 237 -6.74 2.36 -0.32
N GLU A 238 -5.92 1.44 -0.81
CA GLU A 238 -4.48 1.64 -1.00
C GLU A 238 -3.94 0.67 -2.06
N VAL A 239 -2.92 1.12 -2.79
CA VAL A 239 -2.07 0.28 -3.64
C VAL A 239 -0.65 0.40 -3.12
N GLU A 240 -0.07 -0.71 -2.68
CA GLU A 240 1.29 -0.73 -2.17
C GLU A 240 2.24 -1.34 -3.19
N LEU A 241 3.15 -0.49 -3.71
CA LEU A 241 4.18 -0.83 -4.69
C LEU A 241 5.59 -0.61 -4.15
N ILE A 242 5.73 -0.09 -2.93
CA ILE A 242 7.01 0.26 -2.32
C ILE A 242 7.38 -0.75 -1.22
N GLU A 243 6.52 -0.92 -0.21
CA GLU A 243 6.85 -1.62 1.02
C GLU A 243 5.82 -2.69 1.46
N PRO A 244 5.05 -3.33 0.58
CA PRO A 244 4.02 -4.25 1.04
C PRO A 244 4.60 -5.44 1.80
N TYR A 245 4.00 -5.77 2.94
CA TYR A 245 4.09 -7.13 3.42
C TYR A 245 3.25 -8.02 2.50
N LEU A 246 3.86 -9.06 1.95
CA LEU A 246 3.25 -9.87 0.88
C LEU A 246 2.60 -11.17 1.39
N TYR A 247 2.47 -11.34 2.70
CA TYR A 247 1.73 -12.43 3.35
C TYR A 247 2.08 -13.84 2.84
N PRO A 248 3.34 -14.28 3.00
CA PRO A 248 3.79 -15.58 2.50
C PRO A 248 3.07 -16.77 3.13
N ASP A 249 2.53 -16.64 4.34
CA ASP A 249 1.75 -17.71 4.99
C ASP A 249 0.42 -17.99 4.29
N GLN A 250 -0.19 -16.94 3.68
CA GLN A 250 -1.41 -17.06 2.88
C GLN A 250 -1.12 -17.35 1.41
N GLY A 251 0.12 -17.13 0.96
CA GLY A 251 0.59 -17.36 -0.41
C GLY A 251 1.79 -18.32 -0.47
N PRO A 252 1.63 -19.63 -0.31
CA PRO A 252 2.76 -20.58 -0.27
C PRO A 252 3.63 -20.58 -1.53
N GLU A 253 3.07 -20.17 -2.69
CA GLU A 253 3.81 -20.04 -3.95
C GLU A 253 4.49 -18.67 -4.14
N LEU A 254 4.34 -17.74 -3.21
CA LEU A 254 4.84 -16.35 -3.33
C LEU A 254 6.32 -16.32 -3.68
N GLY A 255 7.16 -17.07 -2.95
CA GLY A 255 8.60 -17.10 -3.16
C GLY A 255 8.98 -17.51 -4.58
N GLU A 256 8.40 -18.60 -5.07
CA GLU A 256 8.64 -19.13 -6.41
C GLU A 256 8.18 -18.16 -7.51
N ARG A 257 7.00 -17.56 -7.34
CA ARG A 257 6.45 -16.58 -8.29
C ARG A 257 7.29 -15.31 -8.33
N LEU A 258 7.67 -14.77 -7.17
CA LEU A 258 8.49 -13.55 -7.10
C LEU A 258 9.91 -13.80 -7.65
N ALA A 259 10.54 -14.92 -7.31
CA ALA A 259 11.84 -15.28 -7.84
C ALA A 259 11.80 -15.46 -9.38
N ALA A 260 10.72 -16.04 -9.91
CA ALA A 260 10.52 -16.14 -11.37
C ALA A 260 10.36 -14.76 -12.02
N ALA A 261 9.57 -13.88 -11.41
CA ALA A 261 9.34 -12.50 -11.89
C ALA A 261 10.64 -11.67 -11.91
N VAL A 262 11.46 -11.81 -10.87
CA VAL A 262 12.77 -11.15 -10.79
C VAL A 262 13.72 -11.74 -11.83
N ARG A 263 13.81 -13.06 -11.94
CA ARG A 263 14.69 -13.73 -12.92
C ARG A 263 14.36 -13.31 -14.35
N LYS A 264 13.08 -13.26 -14.69
CA LYS A 264 12.60 -12.79 -16.02
C LYS A 264 13.07 -11.36 -16.31
N ARG A 265 13.10 -10.48 -15.32
CA ARG A 265 13.57 -9.11 -15.45
C ARG A 265 15.09 -8.98 -15.53
N LEU A 266 15.83 -9.94 -15.03
CA LEU A 266 17.29 -9.94 -15.11
C LEU A 266 17.81 -10.39 -16.49
N GLY A 267 17.04 -11.16 -17.22
CA GLY A 267 17.38 -11.71 -18.55
C GLY A 267 17.79 -13.15 -18.45
#